data_e5ceb903e5a8288dac67a83fc180b38e
#
_entry.id   e5ceb903e5a8288dac67a83fc180b38e
#
_cell.length_a   1.000
_cell.length_b   1.000
_cell.length_c   1.000
_cell.angle_alpha   90.00
_cell.angle_beta   90.00
_cell.angle_gamma   90.00
#
_symmetry.space_group_name_H-M   'P 1'
#
loop_
_entity.id
_entity.type
_entity.pdbx_description
1 polymer ?
#
loop_
_entity_poly.entity_id
_entity_poly.type
_entity_poly.pdbx_seq_one_letter_code
_entity_poly.pdbx_strand_id
1 'polypeptide(L)'
;MEKNQKRLILFMPSMDGGGVEKNLIIISNYLSKHVKNLILITFDNKFNNKFLKRIKIINYKKKNDSKHSKYFKYLICLIILSKEIIRNKETSVLAFQANIYTIILSSILRFKLIIRSNSSPSGWNKNIIKNYLFKIFFKLPKSIIVN
;
A
#
# COMPACT_ATOMS: atom_id res chain seq x y z
N MET A 1 30.55 -2.89 -2.71
CA MET A 1 29.31 -3.45 -2.07
C MET A 1 28.39 -2.30 -1.70
N GLU A 2 27.40 -2.00 -2.51
CA GLU A 2 26.38 -1.01 -2.11
C GLU A 2 25.65 -1.54 -0.87
N LYS A 3 25.76 -0.80 0.24
CA LYS A 3 24.99 -1.07 1.45
C LYS A 3 23.52 -1.13 1.04
N ASN A 4 22.90 -2.28 1.25
CA ASN A 4 21.48 -2.55 1.02
C ASN A 4 20.65 -1.43 1.70
N GLN A 5 20.27 -0.41 0.92
CA GLN A 5 19.55 0.74 1.47
C GLN A 5 18.11 0.29 1.75
N LYS A 6 17.71 0.39 3.00
CA LYS A 6 16.34 0.11 3.45
C LYS A 6 15.33 0.83 2.54
N ARG A 7 14.45 0.07 1.92
CA ARG A 7 13.45 0.54 0.96
C ARG A 7 12.07 0.54 1.60
N LEU A 8 11.29 1.60 1.39
CA LEU A 8 9.92 1.70 1.86
C LEU A 8 8.98 1.86 0.67
N ILE A 9 8.00 0.96 0.58
CA ILE A 9 6.91 1.04 -0.39
C ILE A 9 5.65 1.50 0.31
N LEU A 10 5.05 2.58 -0.19
CA LEU A 10 3.69 2.99 0.13
C LEU A 10 2.75 2.33 -0.86
N PHE A 11 1.73 1.63 -0.36
CA PHE A 11 0.82 0.85 -1.18
C PHE A 11 -0.61 1.37 -1.08
N MET A 12 -1.09 1.95 -2.18
CA MET A 12 -2.46 2.46 -2.30
C MET A 12 -2.98 2.28 -3.73
N PRO A 13 -3.57 1.12 -4.04
CA PRO A 13 -3.99 0.76 -5.40
C PRO A 13 -5.01 1.69 -6.03
N SER A 14 -5.96 2.27 -5.28
CA SER A 14 -7.00 3.13 -5.83
C SER A 14 -6.99 4.50 -5.15
N MET A 15 -7.05 5.56 -5.95
CA MET A 15 -7.04 6.95 -5.48
C MET A 15 -8.26 7.69 -6.02
N ASP A 16 -9.32 7.77 -5.21
CA ASP A 16 -10.61 8.35 -5.60
C ASP A 16 -10.79 9.81 -5.12
N GLY A 17 -9.86 10.32 -4.27
CA GLY A 17 -9.84 11.72 -3.82
C GLY A 17 -10.44 11.96 -2.43
N GLY A 18 -10.47 10.95 -1.58
CA GLY A 18 -10.98 11.03 -0.21
C GLY A 18 -9.95 11.45 0.84
N GLY A 19 -10.30 11.30 2.12
CA GLY A 19 -9.44 11.63 3.26
C GLY A 19 -8.19 10.74 3.37
N VAL A 20 -8.28 9.48 2.93
CA VAL A 20 -7.16 8.55 2.95
C VAL A 20 -6.06 9.00 2.00
N GLU A 21 -6.42 9.49 0.82
CA GLU A 21 -5.52 10.03 -0.19
C GLU A 21 -4.82 11.30 0.28
N LYS A 22 -5.56 12.21 0.92
CA LYS A 22 -4.96 13.41 1.54
C LYS A 22 -3.88 13.02 2.54
N ASN A 23 -4.18 12.07 3.41
CA ASN A 23 -3.23 11.55 4.39
C ASN A 23 -2.03 10.84 3.74
N LEU A 24 -2.26 10.06 2.66
CA LEU A 24 -1.16 9.45 1.91
C LEU A 24 -0.22 10.53 1.36
N ILE A 25 -0.74 11.58 0.75
CA ILE A 25 0.07 12.67 0.18
C ILE A 25 0.91 13.34 1.27
N ILE A 26 0.31 13.69 2.41
CA ILE A 26 1.01 14.32 3.53
C ILE A 26 2.11 13.40 4.05
N ILE A 27 1.79 12.14 4.35
CA ILE A 27 2.72 11.16 4.91
C ILE A 27 3.85 10.86 3.92
N SER A 28 3.54 10.67 2.63
CA SER A 28 4.57 10.37 1.62
C SER A 28 5.52 11.54 1.42
N ASN A 29 5.01 12.77 1.37
CA ASN A 29 5.85 13.95 1.21
C ASN A 29 6.73 14.18 2.45
N TYR A 30 6.22 13.92 3.66
CA TYR A 30 7.01 13.95 4.88
C TYR A 30 8.10 12.85 4.87
N LEU A 31 7.71 11.60 4.63
CA LEU A 31 8.65 10.47 4.63
C LEU A 31 9.72 10.59 3.54
N SER A 32 9.40 11.23 2.42
CA SER A 32 10.38 11.46 1.34
C SER A 32 11.56 12.32 1.75
N LYS A 33 11.46 13.08 2.83
CA LYS A 33 12.55 13.88 3.40
C LYS A 33 13.51 13.03 4.25
N HIS A 34 13.04 11.89 4.77
CA HIS A 34 13.76 11.04 5.73
C HIS A 34 14.14 9.66 5.16
N VAL A 35 13.46 9.20 4.12
CA VAL A 35 13.67 7.90 3.48
C VAL A 35 14.19 8.09 2.07
N LYS A 36 15.43 7.67 1.80
CA LYS A 36 16.08 7.82 0.49
C LYS A 36 15.36 7.05 -0.63
N ASN A 37 14.96 5.80 -0.34
CA ASN A 37 14.32 4.91 -1.31
C ASN A 37 12.83 4.75 -0.98
N LEU A 38 12.05 5.81 -1.26
CA LEU A 38 10.60 5.82 -1.09
C LEU A 38 9.91 5.58 -2.45
N ILE A 39 9.05 4.57 -2.49
CA ILE A 39 8.29 4.18 -3.67
C ILE A 39 6.81 4.23 -3.34
N LEU A 40 6.00 4.80 -4.23
CA LEU A 40 4.55 4.71 -4.18
C LEU A 40 4.07 3.77 -5.30
N ILE A 41 3.29 2.74 -4.92
CA ILE A 41 2.60 1.88 -5.88
C ILE A 41 1.12 2.23 -5.85
N THR A 42 0.60 2.66 -7.00
CA THR A 42 -0.80 2.99 -7.22
C THR A 42 -1.20 2.68 -8.66
N PHE A 43 -2.48 2.43 -8.89
CA PHE A 43 -3.00 2.25 -10.24
C PHE A 43 -3.22 3.60 -10.94
N ASP A 44 -3.75 4.56 -10.18
CA ASP A 44 -4.20 5.86 -10.70
C ASP A 44 -3.03 6.85 -10.80
N ASN A 45 -3.04 7.69 -11.83
CA ASN A 45 -2.01 8.71 -12.10
C ASN A 45 -2.47 10.15 -11.86
N LYS A 46 -3.77 10.37 -11.64
CA LYS A 46 -4.38 11.71 -11.55
C LYS A 46 -3.85 12.60 -10.42
N PHE A 47 -3.21 12.01 -9.40
CA PHE A 47 -2.65 12.74 -8.27
C PHE A 47 -1.12 12.80 -8.26
N ASN A 48 -0.44 12.33 -9.31
CA ASN A 48 1.02 12.25 -9.34
C ASN A 48 1.71 13.61 -9.10
N ASN A 49 1.09 14.70 -9.54
CA ASN A 49 1.60 16.06 -9.37
C ASN A 49 1.58 16.57 -7.92
N LYS A 50 0.86 15.90 -7.00
CA LYS A 50 0.80 16.25 -5.57
C LYS A 50 1.95 15.65 -4.76
N PHE A 51 2.71 14.75 -5.35
CA PHE A 51 3.85 14.10 -4.70
C PHE A 51 5.16 14.79 -5.07
N LEU A 52 6.08 14.86 -4.11
CA LEU A 52 7.41 15.41 -4.37
C LEU A 52 8.19 14.53 -5.37
N LYS A 53 8.97 15.16 -6.26
CA LYS A 53 9.73 14.49 -7.33
C LYS A 53 10.69 13.40 -6.86
N ARG A 54 11.10 13.41 -5.59
CA ARG A 54 11.96 12.40 -4.98
C ARG A 54 11.25 11.08 -4.67
N ILE A 55 9.92 11.04 -4.75
CA ILE A 55 9.13 9.82 -4.57
C ILE A 55 9.05 9.11 -5.92
N LYS A 56 9.57 7.88 -5.99
CA LYS A 56 9.40 7.05 -7.18
C LYS A 56 7.97 6.52 -7.25
N ILE A 57 7.19 6.98 -8.21
CA ILE A 57 5.81 6.51 -8.40
C ILE A 57 5.81 5.40 -9.46
N ILE A 58 5.24 4.26 -9.10
CA ILE A 58 5.00 3.14 -10.02
C ILE A 58 3.49 3.01 -10.17
N ASN A 59 3.00 3.31 -11.35
CA ASN A 59 1.59 3.18 -11.70
C ASN A 59 1.39 2.40 -13.00
N TYR A 60 0.16 1.94 -13.22
CA TYR A 60 -0.20 1.24 -14.43
C TYR A 60 -0.36 2.24 -15.59
N LYS A 61 0.59 2.19 -16.55
CA LYS A 61 0.61 3.06 -17.72
C LYS A 61 -0.38 2.60 -18.77
N LYS A 62 -1.66 2.93 -18.64
CA LYS A 62 -2.59 2.82 -19.77
C LYS A 62 -3.23 4.17 -20.03
N LYS A 63 -3.20 4.60 -21.29
CA LYS A 63 -3.63 5.94 -21.75
C LYS A 63 -5.14 6.18 -21.66
N ASN A 64 -5.94 5.13 -21.46
CA ASN A 64 -7.39 5.24 -21.32
C ASN A 64 -7.77 4.99 -19.87
N ASP A 65 -8.28 6.01 -19.19
CA ASP A 65 -9.00 5.95 -17.91
C ASP A 65 -10.35 5.23 -18.09
N SER A 66 -10.32 4.01 -18.62
CA SER A 66 -11.47 3.12 -18.56
C SER A 66 -11.77 2.87 -17.08
N LYS A 67 -13.02 2.92 -16.69
CA LYS A 67 -13.53 2.67 -15.34
C LYS A 67 -13.21 1.23 -14.91
N HIS A 68 -11.96 0.97 -14.53
CA HIS A 68 -11.57 -0.33 -14.01
C HIS A 68 -12.18 -0.56 -12.64
N SER A 69 -12.66 -1.78 -12.40
CA SER A 69 -13.17 -2.15 -11.08
C SER A 69 -12.06 -2.05 -10.02
N LYS A 70 -12.44 -1.75 -8.79
CA LYS A 70 -11.52 -1.64 -7.65
C LYS A 70 -10.69 -2.91 -7.46
N TYR A 71 -11.28 -4.07 -7.66
CA TYR A 71 -10.58 -5.37 -7.55
C TYR A 71 -9.52 -5.55 -8.64
N PHE A 72 -9.79 -5.10 -9.87
CA PHE A 72 -8.81 -5.13 -10.95
C PHE A 72 -7.58 -4.25 -10.61
N LYS A 73 -7.82 -3.03 -10.11
CA LYS A 73 -6.74 -2.14 -9.63
C LYS A 73 -5.90 -2.82 -8.53
N TYR A 74 -6.56 -3.50 -7.59
CA TYR A 74 -5.88 -4.24 -6.52
C TYR A 74 -5.00 -5.35 -7.07
N LEU A 75 -5.53 -6.17 -7.98
CA LEU A 75 -4.78 -7.28 -8.58
C LEU A 75 -3.52 -6.80 -9.30
N ILE A 76 -3.64 -5.80 -10.17
CA ILE A 76 -2.49 -5.24 -10.90
C ILE A 76 -1.44 -4.67 -9.93
N CYS A 77 -1.86 -3.89 -8.94
CA CYS A 77 -0.93 -3.32 -7.97
C CYS A 77 -0.26 -4.39 -7.09
N LEU A 78 -0.96 -5.48 -6.74
CA LEU A 78 -0.36 -6.61 -6.01
C LEU A 78 0.68 -7.34 -6.85
N ILE A 79 0.46 -7.51 -8.15
CA ILE A 79 1.46 -8.07 -9.07
C ILE A 79 2.71 -7.17 -9.13
N ILE A 80 2.53 -5.86 -9.23
CA ILE A 80 3.62 -4.89 -9.21
C ILE A 80 4.38 -4.98 -7.88
N LEU A 81 3.64 -5.00 -6.76
CA LEU A 81 4.22 -5.11 -5.42
C LEU A 81 5.04 -6.40 -5.28
N SER A 82 4.51 -7.54 -5.72
CA SER A 82 5.23 -8.82 -5.69
C SER A 82 6.55 -8.76 -6.44
N LYS A 83 6.56 -8.20 -7.66
CA LYS A 83 7.78 -8.02 -8.45
C LYS A 83 8.80 -7.15 -7.73
N GLU A 84 8.37 -6.06 -7.11
CA GLU A 84 9.25 -5.14 -6.39
C GLU A 84 9.82 -5.78 -5.11
N ILE A 85 9.05 -6.62 -4.40
CA ILE A 85 9.51 -7.36 -3.21
C ILE A 85 10.53 -8.44 -3.61
N ILE A 86 10.28 -9.20 -4.67
CA ILE A 86 11.20 -10.25 -5.15
C ILE A 86 12.54 -9.64 -5.56
N ARG A 87 12.53 -8.45 -6.18
CA ARG A 87 13.76 -7.74 -6.56
C ARG A 87 14.60 -7.27 -5.37
N ASN A 88 13.96 -6.93 -4.26
CA ASN A 88 14.65 -6.48 -3.05
C ASN A 88 13.90 -6.92 -1.79
N LYS A 89 14.41 -7.97 -1.15
CA LYS A 89 13.81 -8.57 0.05
C LYS A 89 13.87 -7.67 1.31
N GLU A 90 14.77 -6.70 1.36
CA GLU A 90 14.87 -5.73 2.47
C GLU A 90 13.87 -4.57 2.34
N THR A 91 12.74 -4.83 1.73
CA THR A 91 11.67 -3.85 1.55
C THR A 91 10.66 -3.94 2.69
N SER A 92 10.31 -2.77 3.24
CA SER A 92 9.14 -2.62 4.12
C SER A 92 7.99 -2.03 3.32
N VAL A 93 6.77 -2.43 3.63
CA VAL A 93 5.55 -1.95 2.96
C VAL A 93 4.64 -1.29 3.98
N LEU A 94 4.17 -0.08 3.67
CA LEU A 94 3.11 0.62 4.40
C LEU A 94 1.84 0.63 3.51
N ALA A 95 0.85 -0.19 3.88
CA ALA A 95 -0.39 -0.33 3.14
C ALA A 95 -1.47 0.62 3.67
N PHE A 96 -2.04 1.43 2.78
CA PHE A 96 -3.17 2.32 3.03
C PHE A 96 -4.51 1.72 2.60
N GLN A 97 -4.47 0.75 1.69
CA GLN A 97 -5.63 0.03 1.16
C GLN A 97 -5.28 -1.43 0.87
N ALA A 98 -6.31 -2.22 0.57
CA ALA A 98 -6.19 -3.64 0.22
C ALA A 98 -5.51 -4.48 1.33
N ASN A 99 -5.73 -4.12 2.59
CA ASN A 99 -5.02 -4.64 3.75
C ASN A 99 -5.00 -6.17 3.82
N ILE A 100 -6.14 -6.85 3.63
CA ILE A 100 -6.21 -8.33 3.66
C ILE A 100 -5.32 -8.94 2.59
N TYR A 101 -5.37 -8.42 1.37
CA TYR A 101 -4.57 -8.94 0.24
C TYR A 101 -3.08 -8.74 0.47
N THR A 102 -2.69 -7.59 1.04
CA THR A 102 -1.28 -7.33 1.38
C THR A 102 -0.81 -8.19 2.55
N ILE A 103 -1.67 -8.51 3.52
CA ILE A 103 -1.34 -9.44 4.61
C ILE A 103 -1.06 -10.84 4.05
N ILE A 104 -1.96 -11.37 3.21
CA ILE A 104 -1.78 -12.67 2.57
C ILE A 104 -0.46 -12.68 1.78
N LEU A 105 -0.23 -11.65 0.97
CA LEU A 105 0.99 -11.53 0.20
C LEU A 105 2.24 -11.46 1.08
N SER A 106 2.18 -10.74 2.22
CA SER A 106 3.30 -10.63 3.14
C SER A 106 3.63 -11.96 3.83
N SER A 107 2.62 -12.78 4.09
CA SER A 107 2.82 -14.12 4.67
C SER A 107 3.50 -15.06 3.67
N ILE A 108 3.20 -14.94 2.37
CA ILE A 108 3.80 -15.75 1.31
C ILE A 108 5.24 -15.28 1.01
N LEU A 109 5.44 -13.97 0.79
CA LEU A 109 6.72 -13.40 0.37
C LEU A 109 7.62 -12.97 1.54
N ARG A 110 7.13 -13.05 2.78
CA ARG A 110 7.87 -12.80 4.04
C ARG A 110 8.53 -11.42 4.11
N PHE A 111 7.81 -10.37 3.74
CA PHE A 111 8.28 -8.99 3.89
C PHE A 111 7.68 -8.28 5.12
N LYS A 112 8.31 -7.19 5.55
CA LYS A 112 7.81 -6.37 6.67
C LYS A 112 6.63 -5.54 6.23
N LEU A 113 5.44 -5.82 6.81
CA LEU A 113 4.20 -5.10 6.50
C LEU A 113 3.76 -4.26 7.70
N ILE A 114 3.43 -3.00 7.40
CA ILE A 114 2.74 -2.07 8.29
C ILE A 114 1.41 -1.76 7.63
N ILE A 115 0.32 -1.89 8.38
CA ILE A 115 -1.02 -1.59 7.88
C ILE A 115 -1.52 -0.31 8.52
N ARG A 116 -2.12 0.56 7.72
CA ARG A 116 -2.94 1.65 8.21
C ARG A 116 -4.42 1.28 8.10
N SER A 117 -5.09 1.20 9.25
CA SER A 117 -6.54 1.03 9.30
C SER A 117 -7.22 2.39 9.36
N ASN A 118 -8.15 2.64 8.45
CA ASN A 118 -8.87 3.91 8.33
C ASN A 118 -10.23 3.90 9.02
N SER A 119 -10.59 2.80 9.67
CA SER A 119 -11.85 2.62 10.37
C SER A 119 -11.68 1.72 11.59
N SER A 120 -12.50 1.97 12.63
CA SER A 120 -12.53 1.10 13.79
C SER A 120 -12.95 -0.33 13.39
N PRO A 121 -12.32 -1.36 13.97
CA PRO A 121 -12.73 -2.76 13.76
C PRO A 121 -14.21 -3.01 14.05
N SER A 122 -14.79 -2.29 15.01
CA SER A 122 -16.20 -2.40 15.38
C SER A 122 -17.19 -1.86 14.34
N GLY A 123 -16.73 -0.99 13.42
CA GLY A 123 -17.56 -0.43 12.33
C GLY A 123 -17.61 -1.25 11.05
N TRP A 124 -16.88 -2.36 10.96
CA TRP A 124 -16.56 -2.95 9.66
C TRP A 124 -17.54 -3.98 9.15
N ASN A 125 -18.32 -4.63 10.01
CA ASN A 125 -19.30 -5.60 9.46
C ASN A 125 -20.30 -6.18 10.44
N LYS A 126 -21.53 -6.30 9.95
CA LYS A 126 -22.56 -7.24 10.44
C LYS A 126 -22.26 -8.71 10.08
N ASN A 127 -21.16 -9.00 9.35
CA ASN A 127 -20.84 -10.34 8.88
C ASN A 127 -19.78 -11.00 9.77
N ILE A 128 -20.19 -12.01 10.53
CA ILE A 128 -19.38 -12.75 11.51
C ILE A 128 -18.13 -13.38 10.88
N ILE A 129 -18.24 -13.90 9.66
CA ILE A 129 -17.12 -14.55 8.95
C ILE A 129 -16.01 -13.55 8.63
N LYS A 130 -16.37 -12.37 8.15
CA LYS A 130 -15.37 -11.30 7.89
C LYS A 130 -14.69 -10.85 9.17
N ASN A 131 -15.42 -10.69 10.26
CA ASN A 131 -14.85 -10.33 11.55
C ASN A 131 -13.85 -11.36 12.08
N TYR A 132 -14.14 -12.65 11.89
CA TYR A 132 -13.26 -13.75 12.27
C TYR A 132 -11.96 -13.74 11.42
N LEU A 133 -12.09 -13.61 10.11
CA LEU A 133 -10.95 -13.47 9.20
C LEU A 133 -10.09 -12.24 9.55
N PHE A 134 -10.71 -11.10 9.85
CA PHE A 134 -9.99 -9.91 10.30
C PHE A 134 -9.19 -10.19 11.59
N LYS A 135 -9.78 -10.84 12.60
CA LYS A 135 -9.09 -11.16 13.85
C LYS A 135 -7.85 -12.03 13.64
N ILE A 136 -7.90 -12.97 12.70
CA ILE A 136 -6.77 -13.84 12.37
C ILE A 136 -5.70 -13.06 11.60
N PHE A 137 -6.10 -12.39 10.51
CA PHE A 137 -5.14 -11.74 9.61
C PHE A 137 -4.48 -10.50 10.23
N PHE A 138 -5.16 -9.76 11.11
CA PHE A 138 -4.58 -8.58 11.75
C PHE A 138 -3.51 -8.91 12.82
N LYS A 139 -3.32 -10.17 13.18
CA LYS A 139 -2.20 -10.60 14.04
C LYS A 139 -0.88 -10.77 13.28
N LEU A 140 -0.92 -10.86 11.95
CA LEU A 140 0.25 -11.17 11.10
C LEU A 140 1.14 -9.97 10.75
N PRO A 141 0.64 -8.74 10.57
CA PRO A 141 1.49 -7.59 10.27
C PRO A 141 2.41 -7.23 11.44
N LYS A 142 3.58 -6.68 11.11
CA LYS A 142 4.54 -6.21 12.11
C LYS A 142 3.98 -5.08 12.98
N SER A 143 3.13 -4.23 12.40
CA SER A 143 2.51 -3.09 13.08
C SER A 143 1.20 -2.70 12.38
N ILE A 144 0.25 -2.22 13.18
CA ILE A 144 -1.02 -1.67 12.71
C ILE A 144 -1.13 -0.24 13.24
N ILE A 145 -1.36 0.70 12.32
CA ILE A 145 -1.66 2.10 12.64
C ILE A 145 -3.16 2.28 12.54
N VAL A 146 -3.80 2.66 13.63
CA VAL A 146 -5.24 2.95 13.71
C VAL A 146 -5.41 4.45 13.85
N ASN A 147 -6.39 5.03 13.14
CA ASN A 147 -6.80 6.43 13.29
C ASN A 147 -7.86 6.57 14.37
#